data_a2064d8035884d4c9d434cbb3941834f
#
_entry.id   a2064d8035884d4c9d434cbb3941834f
#
_cell.length_a   1.000
_cell.length_b   1.000
_cell.length_c   1.000
_cell.angle_alpha   90.00
_cell.angle_beta   90.00
_cell.angle_gamma   90.00
#
_symmetry.space_group_name_H-M   'P 1'
#
loop_
_entity.id
_entity.type
_entity.pdbx_description
1 polymer ?
#
loop_
_entity_poly.entity_id
_entity_poly.type
_entity_poly.pdbx_seq_one_letter_code
_entity_poly.pdbx_strand_id
1 'polypeptide(L)'
;MNANEADDTREADDDIAAVAVSRQAETTTGDFVIRRIMGDMSGYEFEEFVAHLLECMGYTARVTKRSGDGGVDVIVHMDALGFQPPIVKVQCKRKIGQTPRPEVDQLLGTLGDGEYGLFINLGSFSRESRELERNRAKL
;
A
#
# COMPACT_ATOMS: atom_id res chain seq x y z
N MET A 1 32.78 -31.56 24.25
CA MET A 1 31.89 -30.39 24.08
C MET A 1 32.73 -29.17 24.46
N ASN A 2 33.11 -28.37 23.49
CA ASN A 2 33.91 -27.18 23.73
C ASN A 2 33.03 -26.01 24.19
N ALA A 3 33.51 -25.21 25.14
CA ALA A 3 32.78 -24.04 25.65
C ALA A 3 32.37 -23.03 24.55
N ASN A 4 33.04 -23.05 23.40
CA ASN A 4 32.74 -22.22 22.23
C ASN A 4 31.51 -22.63 21.46
N GLU A 5 31.16 -23.94 21.44
CA GLU A 5 29.94 -24.43 20.74
C GLU A 5 28.65 -24.12 21.52
N ALA A 6 28.75 -24.05 22.85
CA ALA A 6 27.60 -23.72 23.70
C ALA A 6 27.30 -22.20 23.71
N ASP A 7 28.27 -21.37 23.41
CA ASP A 7 28.15 -19.91 23.34
C ASP A 7 27.55 -19.51 21.98
N ASP A 8 28.00 -20.13 20.90
CA ASP A 8 27.49 -19.90 19.51
C ASP A 8 26.02 -20.33 19.36
N THR A 9 25.59 -21.42 20.04
CA THR A 9 24.17 -21.85 20.04
C THR A 9 23.26 -20.89 20.85
N ARG A 10 23.76 -20.27 21.92
CA ARG A 10 22.98 -19.30 22.71
C ARG A 10 22.79 -17.99 21.97
N GLU A 11 23.82 -17.47 21.31
CA GLU A 11 23.72 -16.27 20.49
C GLU A 11 22.70 -16.48 19.33
N ALA A 12 22.72 -17.64 18.67
CA ALA A 12 21.77 -17.95 17.61
C ALA A 12 20.31 -18.06 18.12
N ASP A 13 20.10 -18.63 19.30
CA ASP A 13 18.78 -18.75 19.92
C ASP A 13 18.25 -17.36 20.36
N ASP A 14 19.10 -16.51 20.89
CA ASP A 14 18.77 -15.14 21.28
C ASP A 14 18.41 -14.28 20.03
N ASP A 15 19.13 -14.42 18.93
CA ASP A 15 18.82 -13.75 17.66
C ASP A 15 17.48 -14.21 17.07
N ILE A 16 17.18 -15.50 17.12
CA ILE A 16 15.88 -16.05 16.68
C ILE A 16 14.74 -15.50 17.53
N ALA A 17 14.94 -15.44 18.86
CA ALA A 17 13.95 -14.88 19.78
C ALA A 17 13.72 -13.39 19.53
N ALA A 18 14.78 -12.61 19.31
CA ALA A 18 14.71 -11.18 18.99
C ALA A 18 13.94 -10.93 17.68
N VAL A 19 14.21 -11.71 16.63
CA VAL A 19 13.50 -11.63 15.36
C VAL A 19 12.02 -11.99 15.52
N ALA A 20 11.69 -13.00 16.31
CA ALA A 20 10.31 -13.39 16.58
C ALA A 20 9.53 -12.30 17.33
N VAL A 21 10.15 -11.68 18.34
CA VAL A 21 9.55 -10.55 19.09
C VAL A 21 9.34 -9.34 18.17
N SER A 22 10.32 -9.01 17.33
CA SER A 22 10.20 -7.91 16.36
C SER A 22 9.05 -8.13 15.38
N ARG A 23 8.93 -9.32 14.80
CA ARG A 23 7.81 -9.68 13.90
C ARG A 23 6.47 -9.62 14.60
N GLN A 24 6.38 -10.07 15.84
CA GLN A 24 5.15 -9.99 16.62
C GLN A 24 4.76 -8.54 16.91
N ALA A 25 5.70 -7.67 17.23
CA ALA A 25 5.46 -6.25 17.42
C ALA A 25 4.99 -5.57 16.14
N GLU A 26 5.59 -5.86 14.99
CA GLU A 26 5.19 -5.33 13.69
C GLU A 26 3.76 -5.77 13.33
N THR A 27 3.43 -7.06 13.50
CA THR A 27 2.08 -7.59 13.24
C THR A 27 1.05 -6.94 14.15
N THR A 28 1.32 -6.83 15.45
CA THR A 28 0.41 -6.20 16.42
C THR A 28 0.19 -4.72 16.11
N THR A 29 1.23 -4.00 15.73
CA THR A 29 1.14 -2.59 15.33
C THR A 29 0.33 -2.43 14.05
N GLY A 30 0.58 -3.27 13.04
CA GLY A 30 -0.18 -3.27 11.78
C GLY A 30 -1.66 -3.53 12.00
N ASP A 31 -2.02 -4.52 12.81
CA ASP A 31 -3.40 -4.84 13.16
C ASP A 31 -4.08 -3.69 13.92
N PHE A 32 -3.36 -3.01 14.80
CA PHE A 32 -3.85 -1.84 15.50
C PHE A 32 -4.15 -0.69 14.53
N VAL A 33 -3.21 -0.37 13.64
CA VAL A 33 -3.38 0.69 12.64
C VAL A 33 -4.56 0.40 11.72
N ILE A 34 -4.68 -0.82 11.20
CA ILE A 34 -5.81 -1.22 10.35
C ILE A 34 -7.14 -1.06 11.08
N ARG A 35 -7.23 -1.48 12.34
CA ARG A 35 -8.44 -1.31 13.15
C ARG A 35 -8.78 0.16 13.37
N ARG A 36 -7.80 1.02 13.60
CA ARG A 36 -8.01 2.47 13.74
C ARG A 36 -8.53 3.09 12.43
N ILE A 37 -7.93 2.76 11.31
CA ILE A 37 -8.38 3.24 9.99
C ILE A 37 -9.82 2.76 9.70
N MET A 38 -10.14 1.51 10.01
CA MET A 38 -11.49 0.96 9.77
C MET A 38 -12.54 1.53 10.71
N GLY A 39 -12.20 1.81 11.96
CA GLY A 39 -13.12 2.29 12.98
C GLY A 39 -13.34 3.81 12.98
N ASP A 40 -12.28 4.58 12.73
CA ASP A 40 -12.27 6.01 13.00
C ASP A 40 -12.29 6.88 11.73
N MET A 41 -11.99 6.33 10.56
CA MET A 41 -11.95 7.07 9.29
C MET A 41 -13.14 6.72 8.40
N SER A 42 -13.71 7.73 7.76
CA SER A 42 -14.58 7.55 6.59
C SER A 42 -13.75 7.18 5.35
N GLY A 43 -14.40 6.79 4.25
CA GLY A 43 -13.72 6.54 2.98
C GLY A 43 -12.95 7.76 2.48
N TYR A 44 -13.53 8.95 2.59
CA TYR A 44 -12.88 10.19 2.17
C TYR A 44 -11.67 10.55 3.05
N GLU A 45 -11.78 10.40 4.36
CA GLU A 45 -10.65 10.61 5.28
C GLU A 45 -9.50 9.61 5.02
N PHE A 46 -9.83 8.40 4.58
CA PHE A 46 -8.82 7.44 4.14
C PHE A 46 -8.09 7.88 2.86
N GLU A 47 -8.82 8.45 1.89
CA GLU A 47 -8.20 9.04 0.69
C GLU A 47 -7.27 10.20 1.05
N GLU A 48 -7.69 11.11 1.95
CA GLU A 48 -6.84 12.20 2.46
C GLU A 48 -5.61 11.68 3.22
N PHE A 49 -5.79 10.64 4.03
CA PHE A 49 -4.69 9.98 4.73
C PHE A 49 -3.67 9.40 3.75
N VAL A 50 -4.11 8.71 2.70
CA VAL A 50 -3.24 8.17 1.65
C VAL A 50 -2.50 9.29 0.92
N ALA A 51 -3.18 10.37 0.56
CA ALA A 51 -2.54 11.53 -0.07
C ALA A 51 -1.45 12.12 0.83
N HIS A 52 -1.73 12.32 2.12
CA HIS A 52 -0.76 12.81 3.08
C HIS A 52 0.44 11.86 3.25
N LEU A 53 0.21 10.55 3.28
CA LEU A 53 1.29 9.55 3.35
C LEU A 53 2.23 9.68 2.13
N LEU A 54 1.68 9.83 0.93
CA LEU A 54 2.47 10.01 -0.29
C LEU A 54 3.23 11.34 -0.30
N GLU A 55 2.66 12.41 0.25
CA GLU A 55 3.36 13.68 0.46
C GLU A 55 4.53 13.54 1.44
N CYS A 56 4.36 12.81 2.54
CA CYS A 56 5.45 12.49 3.46
C CYS A 56 6.58 11.68 2.80
N MET A 57 6.28 10.93 1.75
CA MET A 57 7.27 10.21 0.93
C MET A 57 7.96 11.10 -0.12
N GLY A 58 7.60 12.37 -0.22
CA GLY A 58 8.23 13.34 -1.10
C GLY A 58 7.51 13.57 -2.43
N TYR A 59 6.31 13.03 -2.61
CA TYR A 59 5.48 13.28 -3.79
C TYR A 59 4.56 14.48 -3.59
N THR A 60 4.01 15.01 -4.67
CA THR A 60 2.89 15.95 -4.63
C THR A 60 1.61 15.17 -4.87
N ALA A 61 0.69 15.16 -3.91
CA ALA A 61 -0.54 14.38 -3.97
C ALA A 61 -1.78 15.28 -3.86
N ARG A 62 -2.84 14.92 -4.58
CA ARG A 62 -4.11 15.65 -4.59
C ARG A 62 -5.27 14.67 -4.62
N VAL A 63 -6.18 14.79 -3.63
CA VAL A 63 -7.46 14.06 -3.63
C VAL A 63 -8.35 14.62 -4.73
N THR A 64 -8.96 13.74 -5.52
CA THR A 64 -9.89 14.13 -6.59
C THR A 64 -11.27 14.46 -6.03
N LYS A 65 -12.06 15.22 -6.81
CA LYS A 65 -13.46 15.44 -6.45
C LYS A 65 -14.28 14.19 -6.82
N ARG A 66 -15.23 13.83 -5.97
CA ARG A 66 -16.05 12.60 -6.01
C ARG A 66 -16.88 12.34 -7.30
N SER A 67 -16.78 13.12 -8.33
CA SER A 67 -17.66 12.99 -9.48
C SER A 67 -16.93 12.48 -10.73
N GLY A 68 -17.12 11.21 -11.05
CA GLY A 68 -17.03 10.74 -12.43
C GLY A 68 -15.69 10.27 -12.95
N ASP A 69 -14.63 10.21 -12.14
CA ASP A 69 -13.28 9.92 -12.63
C ASP A 69 -12.91 8.42 -12.66
N GLY A 70 -13.91 7.53 -12.82
CA GLY A 70 -13.64 6.10 -13.01
C GLY A 70 -12.98 5.38 -11.82
N GLY A 71 -13.09 5.93 -10.59
CA GLY A 71 -12.52 5.33 -9.38
C GLY A 71 -11.11 5.79 -9.04
N VAL A 72 -10.63 6.87 -9.65
CA VAL A 72 -9.37 7.53 -9.25
C VAL A 72 -9.64 8.45 -8.06
N ASP A 73 -9.01 8.18 -6.93
CA ASP A 73 -9.23 8.90 -5.67
C ASP A 73 -8.13 9.94 -5.39
N VAL A 74 -6.89 9.63 -5.77
CA VAL A 74 -5.73 10.54 -5.59
C VAL A 74 -4.90 10.57 -6.87
N ILE A 75 -4.42 11.75 -7.22
CA ILE A 75 -3.45 11.95 -8.32
C ILE A 75 -2.14 12.40 -7.72
N VAL A 76 -1.05 11.77 -8.13
CA VAL A 76 0.30 11.97 -7.60
C VAL A 76 1.26 12.36 -8.71
N HIS A 77 2.12 13.33 -8.42
CA HIS A 77 3.16 13.83 -9.31
C HIS A 77 4.51 13.85 -8.61
N MET A 78 5.58 13.81 -9.39
CA MET A 78 6.94 13.99 -8.89
C MET A 78 7.31 15.49 -8.78
N ASP A 79 6.75 16.32 -9.66
CA ASP A 79 7.01 17.76 -9.72
C ASP A 79 5.84 18.58 -9.15
N ALA A 80 6.13 19.77 -8.65
CA ALA A 80 5.13 20.63 -8.02
C ALA A 80 4.04 21.14 -8.98
N LEU A 81 4.33 21.21 -10.28
CA LEU A 81 3.39 21.68 -11.29
C LEU A 81 2.60 20.56 -11.97
N GLY A 82 3.01 19.30 -11.81
CA GLY A 82 2.33 18.15 -12.39
C GLY A 82 2.48 18.00 -13.90
N PHE A 83 3.54 18.54 -14.50
CA PHE A 83 3.79 18.47 -15.94
C PHE A 83 4.70 17.33 -16.36
N GLN A 84 5.51 16.81 -15.43
CA GLN A 84 6.47 15.77 -15.72
C GLN A 84 5.91 14.38 -15.41
N PRO A 85 5.92 13.43 -16.37
CA PRO A 85 5.65 12.04 -16.08
C PRO A 85 6.76 11.43 -15.19
N PRO A 86 6.47 10.38 -14.40
CA PRO A 86 5.19 9.69 -14.36
C PRO A 86 4.12 10.39 -13.51
N ILE A 87 2.88 10.31 -13.98
CA ILE A 87 1.70 10.64 -13.19
C ILE A 87 1.16 9.34 -12.62
N VAL A 88 0.87 9.30 -11.31
CA VAL A 88 0.31 8.12 -10.67
C VAL A 88 -1.14 8.37 -10.28
N LYS A 89 -2.04 7.53 -10.78
CA LYS A 89 -3.45 7.51 -10.41
C LYS A 89 -3.66 6.47 -9.32
N VAL A 90 -4.18 6.90 -8.18
CA VAL A 90 -4.35 6.06 -7.00
C VAL A 90 -5.83 5.77 -6.78
N GLN A 91 -6.16 4.52 -6.58
CA GLN A 91 -7.47 4.07 -6.10
C GLN A 91 -7.34 3.53 -4.69
N CYS A 92 -8.19 4.00 -3.78
CA CYS A 92 -8.20 3.64 -2.38
C CYS A 92 -9.46 2.84 -2.04
N LYS A 93 -9.30 1.70 -1.38
CA LYS A 93 -10.42 0.91 -0.85
C LYS A 93 -10.21 0.67 0.65
N ARG A 94 -10.98 1.36 1.47
CA ARG A 94 -11.02 1.15 2.93
C ARG A 94 -11.81 -0.12 3.26
N LYS A 95 -11.28 -1.29 2.87
CA LYS A 95 -11.87 -2.60 3.17
C LYS A 95 -10.80 -3.62 3.54
N ILE A 96 -11.13 -4.55 4.43
CA ILE A 96 -10.25 -5.65 4.86
C ILE A 96 -10.37 -6.85 3.91
N GLY A 97 -11.45 -6.96 3.14
CA GLY A 97 -11.69 -8.07 2.23
C GLY A 97 -10.73 -8.12 1.05
N GLN A 98 -10.87 -9.18 0.26
CA GLN A 98 -10.09 -9.39 -0.95
C GLN A 98 -10.58 -8.45 -2.08
N THR A 99 -9.64 -7.82 -2.78
CA THR A 99 -9.91 -7.01 -3.98
C THR A 99 -9.85 -7.90 -5.22
N PRO A 100 -10.97 -8.07 -5.94
CA PRO A 100 -11.03 -8.90 -7.13
C PRO A 100 -10.47 -8.16 -8.36
N ARG A 101 -10.09 -8.91 -9.37
CA ARG A 101 -9.53 -8.40 -10.63
C ARG A 101 -10.35 -7.30 -11.30
N PRO A 102 -11.68 -7.35 -11.40
CA PRO A 102 -12.46 -6.30 -12.07
C PRO A 102 -12.26 -4.90 -11.46
N GLU A 103 -12.03 -4.80 -10.15
CA GLU A 103 -11.76 -3.52 -9.51
C GLU A 103 -10.37 -2.96 -9.93
N VAL A 104 -9.38 -3.82 -10.09
CA VAL A 104 -8.04 -3.44 -10.56
C VAL A 104 -8.06 -3.09 -12.06
N ASP A 105 -8.80 -3.86 -12.87
CA ASP A 105 -9.03 -3.57 -14.29
C ASP A 105 -9.68 -2.19 -14.50
N GLN A 106 -10.57 -1.77 -13.61
CA GLN A 106 -11.19 -0.44 -13.66
C GLN A 106 -10.12 0.67 -13.52
N LEU A 107 -9.21 0.56 -12.55
CA LEU A 107 -8.09 1.50 -12.42
C LEU A 107 -7.21 1.48 -13.66
N LEU A 108 -6.83 0.30 -14.13
CA LEU A 108 -6.01 0.12 -15.33
C LEU A 108 -6.63 0.79 -16.56
N GLY A 109 -7.96 0.72 -16.70
CA GLY A 109 -8.73 1.35 -17.77
C GLY A 109 -8.69 2.89 -17.76
N THR A 110 -8.29 3.52 -16.65
CA THR A 110 -8.16 4.98 -16.56
C THR A 110 -6.79 5.50 -16.98
N LEU A 111 -5.80 4.60 -17.17
CA LEU A 111 -4.41 4.98 -17.40
C LEU A 111 -4.14 5.32 -18.85
N GLY A 112 -3.61 6.51 -19.10
CA GLY A 112 -3.10 6.97 -20.39
C GLY A 112 -1.59 6.74 -20.54
N ASP A 113 -1.01 7.37 -21.55
CA ASP A 113 0.44 7.34 -21.77
C ASP A 113 1.18 8.12 -20.67
N GLY A 114 2.26 7.54 -20.15
CA GLY A 114 3.03 8.12 -19.05
C GLY A 114 2.32 8.08 -17.69
N GLU A 115 1.20 7.40 -17.57
CA GLU A 115 0.44 7.23 -16.33
C GLU A 115 0.61 5.83 -15.76
N TYR A 116 0.66 5.75 -14.43
CA TYR A 116 0.77 4.52 -13.64
C TYR A 116 -0.38 4.42 -12.65
N GLY A 117 -0.76 3.21 -12.31
CA GLY A 117 -1.78 2.92 -11.31
C GLY A 117 -1.19 2.46 -10.00
N LEU A 118 -1.76 2.92 -8.90
CA LEU A 118 -1.48 2.43 -7.55
C LEU A 118 -2.81 2.09 -6.88
N PHE A 119 -3.03 0.82 -6.59
CA PHE A 119 -4.23 0.38 -5.89
C PHE A 119 -3.89 0.09 -4.43
N ILE A 120 -4.59 0.75 -3.50
CA ILE A 120 -4.38 0.63 -2.05
C ILE A 120 -5.63 0.08 -1.40
N ASN A 121 -5.49 -1.01 -0.65
CA ASN A 121 -6.52 -1.55 0.23
C ASN A 121 -5.95 -1.89 1.61
N LEU A 122 -6.81 -2.25 2.55
CA LEU A 122 -6.44 -2.69 3.90
C LEU A 122 -6.46 -4.22 4.06
N GLY A 123 -6.79 -4.94 3.00
CA GLY A 123 -6.90 -6.39 2.96
C GLY A 123 -5.90 -7.02 2.01
N SER A 124 -6.39 -7.92 1.18
CA SER A 124 -5.58 -8.66 0.22
C SER A 124 -6.06 -8.45 -1.22
N PHE A 125 -5.29 -8.93 -2.17
CA PHE A 125 -5.66 -8.98 -3.58
C PHE A 125 -5.91 -10.43 -4.02
N SER A 126 -6.87 -10.64 -4.91
CA SER A 126 -7.07 -11.95 -5.51
C SER A 126 -5.84 -12.39 -6.30
N ARG A 127 -5.75 -13.69 -6.56
CA ARG A 127 -4.67 -14.24 -7.39
C ARG A 127 -4.65 -13.60 -8.77
N GLU A 128 -5.84 -13.44 -9.37
CA GLU A 128 -6.03 -12.85 -10.68
C GLU A 128 -5.62 -11.36 -10.70
N SER A 129 -5.88 -10.61 -9.61
CA SER A 129 -5.42 -9.23 -9.47
C SER A 129 -3.90 -9.14 -9.43
N ARG A 130 -3.24 -10.01 -8.69
CA ARG A 130 -1.77 -10.08 -8.62
C ARG A 130 -1.12 -10.54 -9.91
N GLU A 131 -1.77 -11.43 -10.65
CA GLU A 131 -1.32 -11.85 -12.00
C GLU A 131 -1.45 -10.69 -12.99
N LEU A 132 -2.51 -9.89 -12.89
CA LEU A 132 -2.71 -8.70 -13.73
C LEU A 132 -1.59 -7.67 -13.50
N GLU A 133 -1.26 -7.36 -12.25
CA GLU A 133 -0.17 -6.45 -11.88
C GLU A 133 1.17 -6.92 -12.46
N ARG A 134 1.51 -8.19 -12.30
CA ARG A 134 2.77 -8.75 -12.84
C ARG A 134 2.88 -8.66 -14.36
N ASN A 135 1.76 -8.71 -15.07
CA ASN A 135 1.70 -8.71 -16.53
C ASN A 135 1.51 -7.32 -17.14
N ARG A 136 1.33 -6.29 -16.31
CA ARG A 136 1.10 -4.91 -16.72
C ARG A 136 2.11 -3.97 -16.10
N ALA A 137 2.99 -3.40 -16.93
CA ALA A 137 4.07 -2.51 -16.47
C ALA A 137 3.56 -1.18 -15.87
N LYS A 138 2.27 -0.90 -15.90
CA LYS A 138 1.65 0.36 -15.43
C LYS A 138 0.95 0.25 -14.06
N LEU A 139 0.98 -0.93 -13.43
CA LEU A 139 0.40 -1.15 -12.11
C LEU A 139 1.47 -1.38 -11.06
#